data_351db4a476983bf7cf19afcac6f16905
#
_entry.id   351db4a476983bf7cf19afcac6f16905
#
_cell.length_a   1.000
_cell.length_b   1.000
_cell.length_c   1.000
_cell.angle_alpha   90.00
_cell.angle_beta   90.00
_cell.angle_gamma   90.00
#
_symmetry.space_group_name_H-M   'P 1'
#
loop_
_entity.id
_entity.type
_entity.pdbx_description
1 polymer ?
#
loop_
_entity_poly.entity_id
_entity_poly.type
_entity_poly.pdbx_seq_one_letter_code
_entity_poly.pdbx_strand_id
1 'polypeptide(L)'
;FLRAVTSPRRGVGPTTLGALGEFATQHKQSMFGALFNAMLPAVIPRRGLEGLMEFGRTVNELEYRARHTHGAEAARAFLADWLKELGYEQHLYDSEDSEKVAAARWSNVLEFCDWMAQRAGGQAEEGSGVQSETKSLLEVAQTIALLSTISEREQEQDMVVLSTLHASKGLEWPHVVLVGVTEGMLPFKLDDDEGRQEKVSSDTAARLQEERRLMYVGITRAQRTLAVSWTKRR
;
A
#
# COMPACT_ATOMS: atom_id res chain seq x y z
N PHE A 1 -9.92 1.08 7.55
CA PHE A 1 -10.18 2.11 8.55
C PHE A 1 -8.93 2.40 9.38
N LEU A 2 -8.39 1.44 10.15
CA LEU A 2 -7.29 1.64 11.11
C LEU A 2 -6.06 2.32 10.48
N ARG A 3 -5.61 1.84 9.32
CA ARG A 3 -4.47 2.45 8.61
C ARG A 3 -4.75 3.90 8.20
N ALA A 4 -5.93 4.18 7.65
CA ALA A 4 -6.27 5.51 7.17
C ALA A 4 -6.45 6.53 8.29
N VAL A 5 -7.00 6.15 9.46
CA VAL A 5 -7.21 7.07 10.59
C VAL A 5 -5.92 7.42 11.32
N THR A 6 -4.88 6.58 11.21
CA THR A 6 -3.58 6.78 11.88
C THR A 6 -2.51 7.37 10.98
N SER A 7 -2.70 7.41 9.67
CA SER A 7 -1.72 7.92 8.70
C SER A 7 -2.37 8.90 7.71
N PRO A 8 -1.88 10.15 7.63
CA PRO A 8 -0.96 10.84 8.56
C PRO A 8 -1.51 10.92 9.99
N ARG A 9 -0.63 11.23 10.96
CA ARG A 9 -1.02 11.27 12.38
C ARG A 9 -2.10 12.32 12.66
N ARG A 10 -3.21 11.89 13.31
CA ARG A 10 -4.37 12.74 13.67
C ARG A 10 -4.65 12.80 15.17
N GLY A 11 -3.67 12.46 16.00
CA GLY A 11 -3.85 12.42 17.46
C GLY A 11 -4.73 11.28 17.97
N VAL A 12 -5.06 10.32 17.11
CA VAL A 12 -5.85 9.13 17.48
C VAL A 12 -4.89 8.00 17.85
N GLY A 13 -4.85 7.64 19.12
CA GLY A 13 -3.96 6.60 19.64
C GLY A 13 -4.63 5.22 19.77
N PRO A 14 -3.83 4.17 20.11
CA PRO A 14 -4.33 2.80 20.23
C PRO A 14 -5.47 2.65 21.24
N THR A 15 -5.41 3.35 22.37
CA THR A 15 -6.46 3.32 23.41
C THR A 15 -7.79 3.86 22.88
N THR A 16 -7.77 4.95 22.12
CA THR A 16 -8.95 5.53 21.48
C THR A 16 -9.55 4.57 20.45
N LEU A 17 -8.70 3.92 19.66
CA LEU A 17 -9.14 2.93 18.66
C LEU A 17 -9.68 1.66 19.31
N GLY A 18 -9.11 1.21 20.43
CA GLY A 18 -9.64 0.09 21.21
C GLY A 18 -11.04 0.39 21.74
N ALA A 19 -11.23 1.55 22.37
CA ALA A 19 -12.55 1.99 22.87
C ALA A 19 -13.59 2.13 21.75
N LEU A 20 -13.19 2.67 20.59
CA LEU A 20 -14.06 2.74 19.41
C LEU A 20 -14.44 1.34 18.90
N GLY A 21 -13.49 0.39 18.86
CA GLY A 21 -13.74 -0.98 18.43
C GLY A 21 -14.73 -1.71 19.35
N GLU A 22 -14.57 -1.59 20.66
CA GLU A 22 -15.50 -2.14 21.65
C GLU A 22 -16.90 -1.53 21.51
N PHE A 23 -16.98 -0.20 21.40
CA PHE A 23 -18.24 0.50 21.19
C PHE A 23 -18.94 0.06 19.90
N ALA A 24 -18.21 -0.01 18.77
CA ALA A 24 -18.74 -0.44 17.49
C ALA A 24 -19.28 -1.88 17.55
N THR A 25 -18.56 -2.78 18.23
CA THR A 25 -18.98 -4.18 18.44
C THR A 25 -20.27 -4.27 19.25
N GLN A 26 -20.34 -3.53 20.37
CA GLN A 26 -21.53 -3.51 21.23
C GLN A 26 -22.78 -3.01 20.49
N HIS A 27 -22.61 -2.02 19.60
CA HIS A 27 -23.71 -1.44 18.83
C HIS A 27 -23.93 -2.10 17.45
N LYS A 28 -23.19 -3.17 17.13
CA LYS A 28 -23.26 -3.90 15.86
C LYS A 28 -23.09 -2.98 14.63
N GLN A 29 -22.17 -2.03 14.75
CA GLN A 29 -21.83 -1.05 13.71
C GLN A 29 -20.40 -1.25 13.23
N SER A 30 -20.09 -0.77 12.01
CA SER A 30 -18.69 -0.63 11.61
C SER A 30 -18.00 0.46 12.43
N MET A 31 -16.68 0.40 12.58
CA MET A 31 -15.93 1.46 13.29
C MET A 31 -16.17 2.84 12.67
N PHE A 32 -16.30 2.92 11.34
CA PHE A 32 -16.61 4.18 10.66
C PHE A 32 -18.05 4.65 10.96
N GLY A 33 -19.03 3.78 10.89
CA GLY A 33 -20.41 4.10 11.22
C GLY A 33 -20.58 4.55 12.68
N ALA A 34 -19.82 3.94 13.58
CA ALA A 34 -19.84 4.29 15.01
C ALA A 34 -19.38 5.73 15.29
N LEU A 35 -18.57 6.34 14.39
CA LEU A 35 -18.14 7.74 14.54
C LEU A 35 -19.31 8.72 14.59
N PHE A 36 -20.42 8.39 13.96
CA PHE A 36 -21.62 9.25 13.88
C PHE A 36 -22.69 8.88 14.91
N ASN A 37 -22.38 7.97 15.85
CA ASN A 37 -23.30 7.61 16.91
C ASN A 37 -23.29 8.66 18.01
N ALA A 38 -24.48 9.17 18.38
CA ALA A 38 -24.66 10.21 19.39
C ALA A 38 -24.14 9.82 20.79
N MET A 39 -24.00 8.52 21.08
CA MET A 39 -23.50 8.02 22.38
C MET A 39 -21.97 7.92 22.44
N LEU A 40 -21.27 8.00 21.31
CA LEU A 40 -19.82 7.86 21.26
C LEU A 40 -19.05 8.86 22.15
N PRO A 41 -19.46 10.14 22.25
CA PRO A 41 -18.80 11.12 23.13
C PRO A 41 -18.80 10.77 24.62
N ALA A 42 -19.70 9.89 25.07
CA ALA A 42 -19.73 9.43 26.47
C ALA A 42 -18.65 8.38 26.78
N VAL A 43 -18.08 7.75 25.74
CA VAL A 43 -17.13 6.61 25.88
C VAL A 43 -15.71 7.02 25.56
N ILE A 44 -15.52 7.94 24.59
CA ILE A 44 -14.20 8.33 24.11
C ILE A 44 -13.79 9.69 24.70
N PRO A 45 -12.56 9.82 25.25
CA PRO A 45 -12.03 11.09 25.72
C PRO A 45 -12.02 12.15 24.61
N ARG A 46 -12.35 13.40 24.98
CA ARG A 46 -12.53 14.54 24.07
C ARG A 46 -11.41 14.67 23.02
N ARG A 47 -10.14 14.58 23.44
CA ARG A 47 -8.99 14.73 22.54
C ARG A 47 -8.95 13.68 21.42
N GLY A 48 -9.27 12.42 21.74
CA GLY A 48 -9.33 11.36 20.73
C GLY A 48 -10.59 11.45 19.87
N LEU A 49 -11.70 11.89 20.47
CA LEU A 49 -12.97 12.08 19.78
C LEU A 49 -12.87 13.16 18.68
N GLU A 50 -12.22 14.30 18.97
CA GLU A 50 -12.04 15.38 18.00
C GLU A 50 -11.34 14.89 16.72
N GLY A 51 -10.22 14.12 16.85
CA GLY A 51 -9.51 13.56 15.71
C GLY A 51 -10.33 12.52 14.92
N LEU A 52 -11.12 11.69 15.62
CA LEU A 52 -12.02 10.73 14.99
C LEU A 52 -13.15 11.42 14.22
N MET A 53 -13.77 12.44 14.79
CA MET A 53 -14.85 13.21 14.14
C MET A 53 -14.35 14.01 12.95
N GLU A 54 -13.16 14.58 13.04
CA GLU A 54 -12.50 15.25 11.92
C GLU A 54 -12.23 14.27 10.78
N PHE A 55 -11.65 13.11 11.09
CA PHE A 55 -11.44 12.06 10.10
C PHE A 55 -12.74 11.62 9.42
N GLY A 56 -13.82 11.39 10.19
CA GLY A 56 -15.12 11.01 9.63
C GLY A 56 -15.67 12.05 8.67
N ARG A 57 -15.59 13.34 9.04
CA ARG A 57 -16.02 14.45 8.18
C ARG A 57 -15.18 14.54 6.91
N THR A 58 -13.86 14.45 7.03
CA THR A 58 -12.94 14.46 5.88
C THR A 58 -13.25 13.33 4.90
N VAL A 59 -13.50 12.11 5.38
CA VAL A 59 -13.82 10.97 4.51
C VAL A 59 -15.15 11.20 3.76
N ASN A 60 -16.18 11.67 4.45
CA ASN A 60 -17.49 11.96 3.82
C ASN A 60 -17.37 13.08 2.78
N GLU A 61 -16.60 14.13 3.06
CA GLU A 61 -16.34 15.22 2.12
C GLU A 61 -15.57 14.72 0.89
N LEU A 62 -14.53 13.91 1.10
CA LEU A 62 -13.76 13.29 0.01
C LEU A 62 -14.65 12.40 -0.86
N GLU A 63 -15.50 11.59 -0.26
CA GLU A 63 -16.45 10.76 -1.01
C GLU A 63 -17.38 11.63 -1.86
N TYR A 64 -17.95 12.66 -1.28
CA TYR A 64 -18.83 13.58 -2.00
C TYR A 64 -18.11 14.26 -3.18
N ARG A 65 -16.93 14.82 -2.95
CA ARG A 65 -16.11 15.48 -3.97
C ARG A 65 -15.70 14.49 -5.07
N ALA A 66 -15.21 13.30 -4.70
CA ALA A 66 -14.79 12.27 -5.66
C ALA A 66 -15.94 11.73 -6.52
N ARG A 67 -17.16 11.66 -5.98
CA ARG A 67 -18.38 11.29 -6.71
C ARG A 67 -18.73 12.29 -7.81
N HIS A 68 -18.43 13.56 -7.61
CA HIS A 68 -18.73 14.66 -8.55
C HIS A 68 -17.52 15.06 -9.41
N THR A 69 -16.38 14.38 -9.27
CA THR A 69 -15.17 14.62 -10.07
C THR A 69 -15.13 13.64 -11.23
N HIS A 70 -15.24 14.13 -12.44
CA HIS A 70 -15.23 13.35 -13.69
C HIS A 70 -14.16 13.87 -14.65
N GLY A 71 -13.56 12.96 -15.40
CA GLY A 71 -12.53 13.28 -16.40
C GLY A 71 -11.11 13.38 -15.82
N ALA A 72 -10.12 13.17 -16.68
CA ALA A 72 -8.74 13.04 -16.27
C ALA A 72 -8.16 14.31 -15.63
N GLU A 73 -8.46 15.48 -16.18
CA GLU A 73 -7.93 16.76 -15.71
C GLU A 73 -8.47 17.12 -14.33
N ALA A 74 -9.80 17.04 -14.15
CA ALA A 74 -10.45 17.31 -12.88
C ALA A 74 -10.02 16.32 -11.78
N ALA A 75 -9.87 15.02 -12.13
CA ALA A 75 -9.39 14.00 -11.20
C ALA A 75 -7.94 14.25 -10.78
N ARG A 76 -7.06 14.65 -11.71
CA ARG A 76 -5.67 14.99 -11.41
C ARG A 76 -5.57 16.20 -10.48
N ALA A 77 -6.31 17.27 -10.77
CA ALA A 77 -6.34 18.45 -9.93
C ALA A 77 -6.86 18.14 -8.53
N PHE A 78 -7.96 17.39 -8.43
CA PHE A 78 -8.51 16.97 -7.15
C PHE A 78 -7.51 16.15 -6.30
N LEU A 79 -6.85 15.15 -6.89
CA LEU A 79 -5.89 14.30 -6.19
C LEU A 79 -4.67 15.11 -5.73
N ALA A 80 -4.16 16.03 -6.56
CA ALA A 80 -3.05 16.91 -6.19
C ALA A 80 -3.40 17.83 -5.01
N ASP A 81 -4.57 18.46 -5.04
CA ASP A 81 -5.05 19.33 -3.96
C ASP A 81 -5.26 18.53 -2.67
N TRP A 82 -5.85 17.35 -2.75
CA TRP A 82 -6.06 16.48 -1.60
C TRP A 82 -4.75 16.02 -0.95
N LEU A 83 -3.76 15.60 -1.73
CA LEU A 83 -2.43 15.22 -1.21
C LEU A 83 -1.75 16.39 -0.51
N LYS A 84 -1.91 17.60 -1.05
CA LYS A 84 -1.40 18.83 -0.44
C LYS A 84 -2.14 19.17 0.86
N GLU A 85 -3.47 19.09 0.89
CA GLU A 85 -4.29 19.27 2.10
C GLU A 85 -3.89 18.31 3.22
N LEU A 86 -3.58 17.05 2.86
CA LEU A 86 -3.08 16.04 3.80
C LEU A 86 -1.66 16.28 4.28
N GLY A 87 -0.86 17.11 3.61
CA GLY A 87 0.58 17.21 3.85
C GLY A 87 1.31 15.87 3.63
N TYR A 88 0.84 15.05 2.66
CA TYR A 88 1.29 13.66 2.54
C TYR A 88 2.76 13.56 2.10
N GLU A 89 3.23 14.48 1.26
CA GLU A 89 4.65 14.58 0.88
C GLU A 89 5.53 14.76 2.11
N GLN A 90 5.24 15.77 2.94
CA GLN A 90 5.99 16.02 4.17
C GLN A 90 5.93 14.83 5.12
N HIS A 91 4.78 14.16 5.24
CA HIS A 91 4.64 12.96 6.04
C HIS A 91 5.59 11.83 5.57
N LEU A 92 5.79 11.65 4.27
CA LEU A 92 6.74 10.67 3.73
C LEU A 92 8.18 11.03 4.10
N TYR A 93 8.58 12.29 3.94
CA TYR A 93 9.93 12.75 4.32
C TYR A 93 10.19 12.65 5.82
N ASP A 94 9.19 12.89 6.67
CA ASP A 94 9.31 12.79 8.12
C ASP A 94 9.33 11.32 8.63
N SER A 95 8.81 10.37 7.82
CA SER A 95 8.68 8.96 8.22
C SER A 95 9.77 8.05 7.71
N GLU A 96 10.60 8.52 6.76
CA GLU A 96 11.67 7.72 6.15
C GLU A 96 13.05 8.17 6.63
N ASP A 97 13.96 7.21 6.79
CA ASP A 97 15.34 7.48 7.22
C ASP A 97 16.20 8.09 6.10
N SER A 98 15.75 8.10 4.86
CA SER A 98 16.47 8.58 3.68
C SER A 98 15.56 9.41 2.77
N GLU A 99 16.02 10.63 2.45
CA GLU A 99 15.34 11.51 1.50
C GLU A 99 15.16 10.86 0.11
N LYS A 100 16.13 10.06 -0.33
CA LYS A 100 16.06 9.32 -1.61
C LYS A 100 14.91 8.32 -1.60
N VAL A 101 14.70 7.63 -0.48
CA VAL A 101 13.58 6.68 -0.32
C VAL A 101 12.24 7.43 -0.26
N ALA A 102 12.18 8.53 0.49
CA ALA A 102 10.99 9.38 0.55
C ALA A 102 10.60 9.91 -0.83
N ALA A 103 11.57 10.44 -1.59
CA ALA A 103 11.35 10.94 -2.95
C ALA A 103 10.86 9.84 -3.90
N ALA A 104 11.43 8.64 -3.85
CA ALA A 104 10.99 7.51 -4.67
C ALA A 104 9.54 7.11 -4.32
N ARG A 105 9.19 7.06 -3.03
CA ARG A 105 7.80 6.79 -2.60
C ARG A 105 6.83 7.87 -3.04
N TRP A 106 7.25 9.14 -2.96
CA TRP A 106 6.44 10.25 -3.45
C TRP A 106 6.19 10.16 -4.95
N SER A 107 7.22 9.84 -5.74
CA SER A 107 7.06 9.59 -7.18
C SER A 107 6.04 8.49 -7.49
N ASN A 108 6.06 7.38 -6.75
CA ASN A 108 5.09 6.30 -6.90
C ASN A 108 3.65 6.75 -6.58
N VAL A 109 3.48 7.63 -5.58
CA VAL A 109 2.16 8.20 -5.26
C VAL A 109 1.64 9.06 -6.40
N LEU A 110 2.49 9.93 -6.97
CA LEU A 110 2.12 10.78 -8.10
C LEU A 110 1.78 9.97 -9.35
N GLU A 111 2.57 8.94 -9.65
CA GLU A 111 2.30 8.01 -10.76
C GLU A 111 0.96 7.29 -10.58
N PHE A 112 0.66 6.82 -9.37
CA PHE A 112 -0.63 6.20 -9.06
C PHE A 112 -1.80 7.17 -9.20
N CYS A 113 -1.65 8.43 -8.77
CA CYS A 113 -2.67 9.47 -8.93
C CYS A 113 -2.91 9.79 -10.42
N ASP A 114 -1.85 9.86 -11.22
CA ASP A 114 -1.96 10.07 -12.67
C ASP A 114 -2.68 8.90 -13.36
N TRP A 115 -2.34 7.67 -12.99
CA TRP A 115 -3.03 6.47 -13.46
C TRP A 115 -4.53 6.47 -13.09
N MET A 116 -4.90 6.86 -11.85
CA MET A 116 -6.31 7.01 -11.45
C MET A 116 -7.03 8.08 -12.27
N ALA A 117 -6.37 9.21 -12.52
CA ALA A 117 -6.92 10.30 -13.30
C ALA A 117 -7.19 9.89 -14.75
N GLN A 118 -6.25 9.18 -15.38
CA GLN A 118 -6.43 8.63 -16.73
C GLN A 118 -7.64 7.70 -16.81
N ARG A 119 -7.84 6.84 -15.84
CA ARG A 119 -9.01 5.95 -15.77
C ARG A 119 -10.32 6.69 -15.57
N ALA A 120 -10.34 7.76 -14.80
CA ALA A 120 -11.49 8.65 -14.69
C ALA A 120 -11.82 9.35 -16.03
N GLY A 121 -10.80 9.60 -16.86
CA GLY A 121 -10.96 10.15 -18.22
C GLY A 121 -11.46 9.18 -19.27
N GLY A 122 -11.66 7.90 -18.93
CA GLY A 122 -12.13 6.89 -19.90
C GLY A 122 -11.04 6.39 -20.87
N GLN A 123 -9.75 6.58 -20.57
CA GLN A 123 -8.68 5.99 -21.36
C GLN A 123 -8.66 4.47 -21.16
N ALA A 124 -8.74 3.74 -22.26
CA ALA A 124 -8.70 2.28 -22.25
C ALA A 124 -7.30 1.77 -21.87
N GLU A 125 -7.23 0.57 -21.28
CA GLU A 125 -5.97 -0.16 -21.15
C GLU A 125 -5.37 -0.40 -22.54
N GLU A 126 -4.06 -0.23 -22.66
CA GLU A 126 -3.34 -0.59 -23.88
C GLU A 126 -3.69 -2.03 -24.30
N GLY A 127 -4.35 -2.16 -25.43
CA GLY A 127 -4.73 -3.44 -26.03
C GLY A 127 -6.24 -3.76 -26.09
N SER A 128 -7.14 -3.02 -25.42
CA SER A 128 -8.58 -3.33 -25.45
C SER A 128 -9.35 -2.65 -26.57
N GLY A 129 -8.81 -1.59 -27.19
CA GLY A 129 -9.47 -0.88 -28.33
C GLY A 129 -10.83 -0.24 -28.04
N VAL A 130 -11.35 -0.39 -26.83
CA VAL A 130 -12.66 0.12 -26.41
C VAL A 130 -12.46 1.39 -25.59
N GLN A 131 -12.96 2.52 -26.10
CA GLN A 131 -13.08 3.73 -25.28
C GLN A 131 -14.10 3.45 -24.18
N SER A 132 -13.66 3.45 -22.94
CA SER A 132 -14.56 3.32 -21.80
C SER A 132 -15.22 4.68 -21.50
N GLU A 133 -16.44 4.63 -21.00
CA GLU A 133 -17.13 5.84 -20.54
C GLU A 133 -16.34 6.55 -19.44
N THR A 134 -16.44 7.88 -19.38
CA THR A 134 -15.86 8.66 -18.27
C THR A 134 -16.51 8.25 -16.95
N LYS A 135 -15.66 7.87 -15.99
CA LYS A 135 -16.09 7.47 -14.64
C LYS A 135 -15.83 8.58 -13.65
N SER A 136 -16.61 8.62 -12.57
CA SER A 136 -16.25 9.44 -11.42
C SER A 136 -14.98 8.90 -10.76
N LEU A 137 -14.23 9.76 -10.10
CA LEU A 137 -13.04 9.35 -9.36
C LEU A 137 -13.40 8.33 -8.25
N LEU A 138 -14.59 8.43 -7.66
CA LEU A 138 -15.10 7.48 -6.68
C LEU A 138 -15.29 6.08 -7.29
N GLU A 139 -15.87 5.96 -8.49
CA GLU A 139 -16.04 4.69 -9.18
C GLU A 139 -14.68 4.04 -9.53
N VAL A 140 -13.70 4.84 -9.91
CA VAL A 140 -12.32 4.36 -10.11
C VAL A 140 -11.76 3.81 -8.80
N ALA A 141 -11.87 4.53 -7.70
CA ALA A 141 -11.39 4.08 -6.39
C ALA A 141 -12.10 2.79 -5.91
N GLN A 142 -13.40 2.69 -6.11
CA GLN A 142 -14.19 1.48 -5.80
C GLN A 142 -13.77 0.28 -6.66
N THR A 143 -13.50 0.50 -7.95
CA THR A 143 -12.99 -0.54 -8.85
C THR A 143 -11.65 -1.09 -8.38
N ILE A 144 -10.72 -0.21 -7.96
CA ILE A 144 -9.42 -0.60 -7.42
C ILE A 144 -9.58 -1.45 -6.14
N ALA A 145 -10.44 -1.00 -5.22
CA ALA A 145 -10.71 -1.72 -3.98
C ALA A 145 -11.30 -3.12 -4.25
N LEU A 146 -12.19 -3.24 -5.24
CA LEU A 146 -12.77 -4.52 -5.65
C LEU A 146 -11.71 -5.44 -6.27
N LEU A 147 -10.88 -4.93 -7.18
CA LEU A 147 -9.81 -5.71 -7.83
C LEU A 147 -8.80 -6.24 -6.80
N SER A 148 -8.42 -5.44 -5.80
CA SER A 148 -7.52 -5.91 -4.74
C SER A 148 -8.13 -7.06 -3.92
N THR A 149 -9.45 -7.03 -3.68
CA THR A 149 -10.16 -8.09 -2.96
C THR A 149 -10.31 -9.37 -3.79
N ILE A 150 -10.49 -9.24 -5.11
CA ILE A 150 -10.57 -10.37 -6.04
C ILE A 150 -9.21 -11.07 -6.15
N SER A 151 -8.14 -10.30 -6.31
CA SER A 151 -6.75 -10.83 -6.37
C SER A 151 -6.37 -11.67 -5.14
N GLU A 152 -6.94 -11.38 -3.97
CA GLU A 152 -6.75 -12.20 -2.76
C GLU A 152 -7.52 -13.55 -2.82
N ARG A 153 -8.55 -13.67 -3.65
CA ARG A 153 -9.40 -14.86 -3.76
C ARG A 153 -9.06 -15.79 -4.93
N GLU A 154 -8.30 -15.32 -5.91
CA GLU A 154 -8.00 -16.07 -7.15
C GLU A 154 -6.88 -17.12 -7.02
N GLN A 155 -6.60 -17.64 -5.83
CA GLN A 155 -5.51 -18.60 -5.58
C GLN A 155 -5.70 -20.00 -6.18
N GLU A 156 -6.82 -20.31 -6.84
CA GLU A 156 -7.12 -21.64 -7.39
C GLU A 156 -7.18 -21.72 -8.93
N GLN A 157 -6.72 -20.70 -9.65
CA GLN A 157 -6.74 -20.74 -11.12
C GLN A 157 -5.47 -21.43 -11.67
N ASP A 158 -5.62 -22.15 -12.79
CA ASP A 158 -4.49 -22.72 -13.56
C ASP A 158 -3.73 -21.60 -14.27
N MET A 159 -2.83 -20.94 -13.53
CA MET A 159 -2.07 -19.78 -13.96
C MET A 159 -0.64 -19.80 -13.44
N VAL A 160 0.23 -19.06 -14.11
CA VAL A 160 1.57 -18.74 -13.60
C VAL A 160 1.46 -17.57 -12.62
N VAL A 161 1.87 -17.82 -11.37
CA VAL A 161 1.87 -16.80 -10.30
C VAL A 161 3.24 -16.13 -10.25
N LEU A 162 3.28 -14.80 -10.40
CA LEU A 162 4.48 -14.00 -10.14
C LEU A 162 4.40 -13.44 -8.72
N SER A 163 5.47 -13.68 -7.95
CA SER A 163 5.53 -13.25 -6.55
C SER A 163 6.92 -12.81 -6.17
N THR A 164 7.02 -11.86 -5.23
CA THR A 164 8.29 -11.60 -4.56
C THR A 164 8.56 -12.70 -3.52
N LEU A 165 9.83 -12.90 -3.14
CA LEU A 165 10.19 -13.87 -2.10
C LEU A 165 9.49 -13.57 -0.76
N HIS A 166 9.37 -12.30 -0.39
CA HIS A 166 8.65 -11.88 0.84
C HIS A 166 7.16 -12.21 0.78
N ALA A 167 6.50 -11.91 -0.33
CA ALA A 167 5.08 -12.19 -0.52
C ALA A 167 4.77 -13.69 -0.60
N SER A 168 5.74 -14.52 -1.01
CA SER A 168 5.59 -15.96 -1.10
C SER A 168 5.61 -16.69 0.25
N LYS A 169 5.91 -15.98 1.35
CA LYS A 169 5.96 -16.59 2.68
C LYS A 169 4.59 -17.14 3.09
N GLY A 170 4.55 -18.45 3.39
CA GLY A 170 3.32 -19.16 3.75
C GLY A 170 2.55 -19.75 2.57
N LEU A 171 2.95 -19.44 1.33
CA LEU A 171 2.38 -20.05 0.13
C LEU A 171 3.28 -21.20 -0.35
N GLU A 172 2.74 -22.14 -1.13
CA GLU A 172 3.48 -23.25 -1.72
C GLU A 172 2.90 -23.58 -3.10
N TRP A 173 3.79 -24.01 -4.03
CA TRP A 173 3.39 -24.38 -5.39
C TRP A 173 4.05 -25.69 -5.80
N PRO A 174 3.41 -26.51 -6.65
CA PRO A 174 4.02 -27.73 -7.17
C PRO A 174 5.34 -27.47 -7.89
N HIS A 175 5.44 -26.39 -8.63
CA HIS A 175 6.60 -26.00 -9.44
C HIS A 175 6.98 -24.54 -9.16
N VAL A 176 8.24 -24.30 -8.87
CA VAL A 176 8.77 -22.94 -8.59
C VAL A 176 9.96 -22.68 -9.49
N VAL A 177 9.97 -21.49 -10.10
CA VAL A 177 11.12 -20.95 -10.83
C VAL A 177 11.64 -19.74 -10.07
N LEU A 178 12.80 -19.88 -9.43
CA LEU A 178 13.47 -18.79 -8.71
C LEU A 178 14.40 -18.07 -9.68
N VAL A 179 14.03 -16.85 -10.07
CA VAL A 179 14.74 -16.05 -11.06
C VAL A 179 15.69 -15.05 -10.40
N GLY A 180 16.76 -14.69 -11.11
CA GLY A 180 17.64 -13.60 -10.70
C GLY A 180 18.51 -13.91 -9.48
N VAL A 181 18.90 -15.16 -9.27
CA VAL A 181 19.88 -15.54 -8.22
C VAL A 181 21.28 -15.14 -8.66
N THR A 182 21.53 -13.83 -8.62
CA THR A 182 22.76 -13.22 -9.12
C THR A 182 23.27 -12.24 -8.07
N GLU A 183 24.58 -12.18 -7.89
CA GLU A 183 25.19 -11.25 -6.95
C GLU A 183 24.75 -9.81 -7.20
N GLY A 184 24.31 -9.11 -6.14
CA GLY A 184 23.73 -7.78 -6.21
C GLY A 184 22.20 -7.77 -6.35
N MET A 185 21.56 -8.90 -6.72
CA MET A 185 20.10 -9.07 -6.70
C MET A 185 19.63 -10.04 -5.60
N LEU A 186 20.31 -11.15 -5.45
CA LEU A 186 20.12 -12.10 -4.35
C LEU A 186 21.47 -12.81 -4.08
N PRO A 187 22.25 -12.40 -3.09
CA PRO A 187 21.98 -11.35 -2.09
C PRO A 187 21.94 -9.94 -2.67
N PHE A 188 21.01 -9.10 -2.16
CA PHE A 188 20.84 -7.73 -2.60
C PHE A 188 21.96 -6.83 -2.07
N LYS A 189 22.62 -6.07 -2.96
CA LYS A 189 23.62 -5.06 -2.61
C LYS A 189 23.04 -3.67 -2.85
N LEU A 190 23.08 -2.81 -1.84
CA LEU A 190 22.83 -1.38 -2.02
C LEU A 190 24.09 -0.72 -2.59
N ASP A 191 23.97 0.10 -3.62
CA ASP A 191 25.08 0.84 -4.26
C ASP A 191 25.79 1.83 -3.30
N ASP A 192 25.26 2.07 -2.10
CA ASP A 192 25.82 2.98 -1.08
C ASP A 192 27.01 2.39 -0.29
N ASP A 193 27.37 1.13 -0.49
CA ASP A 193 28.48 0.48 0.27
C ASP A 193 29.89 0.83 -0.28
N GLU A 194 30.00 1.50 -1.44
CA GLU A 194 31.31 1.83 -2.03
C GLU A 194 32.07 2.98 -1.32
N GLY A 195 31.44 3.73 -0.40
CA GLY A 195 32.03 4.92 0.23
C GLY A 195 32.26 4.89 1.74
N ARG A 196 31.83 3.84 2.48
CA ARG A 196 31.94 3.76 3.95
C ARG A 196 32.76 2.57 4.43
N GLN A 197 34.08 2.75 4.47
CA GLN A 197 35.03 1.66 4.78
C GLN A 197 35.19 1.28 6.27
N GLU A 198 34.54 1.87 7.26
CA GLU A 198 34.93 1.62 8.67
C GLU A 198 33.86 1.17 9.69
N LYS A 199 32.59 0.95 9.31
CA LYS A 199 31.59 0.41 10.25
C LYS A 199 30.81 -0.83 9.76
N VAL A 200 31.38 -1.57 8.81
CA VAL A 200 30.65 -2.47 7.90
C VAL A 200 30.57 -3.94 8.37
N SER A 201 31.32 -4.41 9.37
CA SER A 201 31.47 -5.84 9.58
C SER A 201 30.26 -6.55 10.23
N SER A 202 29.57 -5.93 11.19
CA SER A 202 28.44 -6.58 11.86
C SER A 202 27.12 -6.44 11.08
N ASP A 203 26.92 -5.32 10.45
CA ASP A 203 25.68 -5.00 9.70
C ASP A 203 25.62 -5.78 8.36
N THR A 204 26.75 -5.90 7.70
CA THR A 204 26.87 -6.69 6.45
C THR A 204 26.63 -8.19 6.71
N ALA A 205 27.13 -8.73 7.82
CA ALA A 205 26.92 -10.13 8.18
C ALA A 205 25.44 -10.39 8.51
N ALA A 206 24.77 -9.47 9.22
CA ALA A 206 23.35 -9.57 9.54
C ALA A 206 22.49 -9.50 8.27
N ARG A 207 22.79 -8.59 7.34
CA ARG A 207 22.11 -8.48 6.04
C ARG A 207 22.29 -9.74 5.20
N LEU A 208 23.50 -10.26 5.09
CA LEU A 208 23.75 -11.53 4.37
C LEU A 208 22.98 -12.69 4.98
N GLN A 209 22.82 -12.71 6.30
CA GLN A 209 22.04 -13.73 6.98
C GLN A 209 20.55 -13.60 6.66
N GLU A 210 20.03 -12.37 6.53
CA GLU A 210 18.65 -12.14 6.13
C GLU A 210 18.41 -12.53 4.67
N GLU A 211 19.32 -12.18 3.75
CA GLU A 211 19.26 -12.61 2.35
C GLU A 211 19.29 -14.15 2.22
N ARG A 212 20.08 -14.86 3.06
CA ARG A 212 20.05 -16.32 3.14
C ARG A 212 18.70 -16.86 3.60
N ARG A 213 18.07 -16.22 4.59
CA ARG A 213 16.72 -16.59 5.04
C ARG A 213 15.70 -16.38 3.93
N LEU A 214 15.83 -15.28 3.19
CA LEU A 214 14.97 -14.99 2.05
C LEU A 214 15.14 -16.02 0.93
N MET A 215 16.38 -16.41 0.60
CA MET A 215 16.66 -17.50 -0.33
C MET A 215 16.05 -18.82 0.15
N TYR A 216 16.18 -19.14 1.45
CA TYR A 216 15.56 -20.35 2.03
C TYR A 216 14.05 -20.33 1.89
N VAL A 217 13.40 -19.17 2.12
CA VAL A 217 11.94 -19.02 1.89
C VAL A 217 11.62 -19.38 0.44
N GLY A 218 12.33 -18.83 -0.54
CA GLY A 218 12.07 -19.11 -1.97
C GLY A 218 12.21 -20.60 -2.32
N ILE A 219 13.28 -21.25 -1.86
CA ILE A 219 13.53 -22.66 -2.10
C ILE A 219 12.42 -23.53 -1.50
N THR A 220 11.98 -23.23 -0.29
CA THR A 220 10.97 -24.01 0.42
C THR A 220 9.55 -23.82 -0.09
N ARG A 221 9.33 -22.96 -1.08
CA ARG A 221 8.01 -22.81 -1.73
C ARG A 221 7.70 -23.93 -2.71
N ALA A 222 8.72 -24.65 -3.17
CA ALA A 222 8.56 -25.73 -4.14
C ALA A 222 8.16 -27.05 -3.46
N GLN A 223 7.00 -27.59 -3.85
CA GLN A 223 6.53 -28.89 -3.39
C GLN A 223 7.14 -30.05 -4.20
N ARG A 224 7.36 -29.88 -5.52
CA ARG A 224 7.81 -30.92 -6.44
C ARG A 224 9.10 -30.58 -7.16
N THR A 225 9.13 -29.42 -7.85
CA THR A 225 10.31 -29.02 -8.63
C THR A 225 10.70 -27.58 -8.34
N LEU A 226 12.00 -27.36 -8.27
CA LEU A 226 12.61 -26.04 -8.17
C LEU A 226 13.59 -25.86 -9.34
N ALA A 227 13.39 -24.81 -10.12
CA ALA A 227 14.35 -24.32 -11.08
C ALA A 227 14.97 -23.00 -10.56
N VAL A 228 16.28 -22.84 -10.72
CA VAL A 228 16.99 -21.63 -10.30
C VAL A 228 17.72 -21.05 -11.50
N SER A 229 17.52 -19.76 -11.78
CA SER A 229 18.24 -19.09 -12.83
C SER A 229 19.20 -18.03 -12.29
N TRP A 230 20.36 -17.91 -12.92
CA TRP A 230 21.39 -16.94 -12.56
C TRP A 230 22.11 -16.44 -13.83
N THR A 231 22.82 -15.33 -13.69
CA THR A 231 23.72 -14.82 -14.73
C THR A 231 25.17 -14.87 -14.26
N LYS A 232 26.10 -15.19 -15.16
CA LYS A 232 27.55 -15.21 -14.83
C LYS A 232 28.18 -13.83 -14.70
N ARG A 233 27.58 -12.83 -15.32
CA ARG A 233 27.99 -11.42 -15.26
C ARG A 233 26.73 -10.55 -15.35
N ARG A 234 26.77 -9.47 -14.64
CA ARG A 234 25.82 -8.35 -14.76
C ARG A 234 26.35 -7.41 -15.83
#